data_269a39de397df7b970df3343501d12d3
#
_entry.id   269a39de397df7b970df3343501d12d3
#
_cell.length_a   1.000
_cell.length_b   1.000
_cell.length_c   1.000
_cell.angle_alpha   90.00
_cell.angle_beta   90.00
_cell.angle_gamma   90.00
#
_symmetry.space_group_name_H-M   'P 1'
#
loop_
_entity.id
_entity.type
_entity.pdbx_description
1 polymer ?
#
loop_
_entity_poly.entity_id
_entity_poly.type
_entity_poly.pdbx_seq_one_letter_code
_entity_poly.pdbx_strand_id
1 'polypeptide(L)'
;MTSRISAAAVILLAASIATPAFSEAPGADTYKAKCALCHGADGLANTPMARIVKTLSFKDPVLLKASDAQLFDSTKNGKSAMKGYAGKLTDAQIKDLVSYMRTLQK
;
A
#
# COMPACT_ATOMS: atom_id res chain seq x y z
N MET A 1 -6.79 -70.64 17.08
CA MET A 1 -6.16 -69.92 15.96
C MET A 1 -6.66 -68.47 16.00
N THR A 2 -5.90 -67.59 16.55
CA THR A 2 -6.26 -66.19 16.64
C THR A 2 -5.59 -65.43 15.50
N SER A 3 -6.40 -65.07 14.53
CA SER A 3 -5.95 -64.17 13.45
C SER A 3 -5.78 -62.75 13.97
N ARG A 4 -4.56 -62.28 14.06
CA ARG A 4 -4.25 -60.90 14.37
C ARG A 4 -4.36 -60.10 13.09
N ILE A 5 -5.46 -59.36 12.96
CA ILE A 5 -5.56 -58.35 11.90
C ILE A 5 -4.82 -57.11 12.40
N SER A 6 -3.63 -56.90 11.87
CA SER A 6 -2.92 -55.64 12.08
C SER A 6 -3.62 -54.57 11.24
N ALA A 7 -4.33 -53.71 11.92
CA ALA A 7 -4.85 -52.50 11.30
C ALA A 7 -3.65 -51.55 11.05
N ALA A 8 -3.22 -51.50 9.81
CA ALA A 8 -2.28 -50.45 9.40
C ALA A 8 -3.01 -49.12 9.41
N ALA A 9 -2.68 -48.27 10.38
CA ALA A 9 -3.18 -46.91 10.39
C ALA A 9 -2.50 -46.14 9.25
N VAL A 10 -3.25 -45.91 8.21
CA VAL A 10 -2.83 -45.00 7.14
C VAL A 10 -2.97 -43.57 7.67
N ILE A 11 -1.84 -43.01 8.09
CA ILE A 11 -1.79 -41.59 8.44
C ILE A 11 -1.77 -40.82 7.12
N LEU A 12 -2.93 -40.27 6.71
CA LEU A 12 -2.99 -39.31 5.63
C LEU A 12 -2.40 -38.00 6.16
N LEU A 13 -1.14 -37.72 5.83
CA LEU A 13 -0.58 -36.39 6.00
C LEU A 13 -1.23 -35.50 4.95
N ALA A 14 -2.21 -34.70 5.35
CA ALA A 14 -2.71 -33.60 4.54
C ALA A 14 -1.61 -32.56 4.52
N ALA A 15 -0.85 -32.50 3.41
CA ALA A 15 0.08 -31.41 3.17
C ALA A 15 -0.78 -30.17 2.90
N SER A 16 -0.87 -29.27 3.90
CA SER A 16 -1.42 -27.93 3.69
C SER A 16 -0.44 -27.20 2.79
N ILE A 17 -0.76 -27.10 1.51
CA ILE A 17 -0.04 -26.21 0.61
C ILE A 17 -0.50 -24.81 0.99
N ALA A 18 0.31 -24.12 1.81
CA ALA A 18 0.16 -22.70 2.03
C ALA A 18 0.47 -22.03 0.69
N THR A 19 -0.56 -21.61 -0.05
CA THR A 19 -0.37 -20.70 -1.17
C THR A 19 0.18 -19.40 -0.60
N PRO A 20 1.33 -18.89 -1.09
CA PRO A 20 1.79 -17.58 -0.67
C PRO A 20 0.69 -16.58 -1.02
N ALA A 21 0.08 -16.00 -0.01
CA ALA A 21 -0.79 -14.87 -0.22
C ALA A 21 0.10 -13.72 -0.72
N PHE A 22 -0.05 -13.35 -2.00
CA PHE A 22 0.49 -12.10 -2.48
C PHE A 22 -0.31 -10.97 -1.83
N SER A 23 0.10 -10.57 -0.61
CA SER A 23 -0.39 -9.33 -0.05
C SER A 23 0.33 -8.19 -0.74
N GLU A 24 -0.42 -7.27 -1.32
CA GLU A 24 0.14 -6.02 -1.79
C GLU A 24 0.83 -5.29 -0.63
N ALA A 25 1.81 -4.46 -0.94
CA ALA A 25 2.47 -3.62 0.06
C ALA A 25 1.43 -2.80 0.83
N PRO A 26 1.59 -2.60 2.16
CA PRO A 26 0.70 -1.74 2.92
C PRO A 26 0.54 -0.36 2.26
N GLY A 27 -0.68 0.11 2.16
CA GLY A 27 -1.02 1.37 1.53
C GLY A 27 -1.26 1.31 0.01
N ALA A 28 -0.88 0.23 -0.68
CA ALA A 28 -1.02 0.12 -2.13
C ALA A 28 -2.46 0.25 -2.61
N ASP A 29 -3.41 -0.47 -1.99
CA ASP A 29 -4.82 -0.40 -2.37
C ASP A 29 -5.44 0.96 -2.09
N THR A 30 -5.13 1.54 -0.95
CA THR A 30 -5.60 2.88 -0.59
C THR A 30 -5.04 3.92 -1.54
N TYR A 31 -3.77 3.81 -1.90
CA TYR A 31 -3.12 4.69 -2.87
C TYR A 31 -3.81 4.61 -4.24
N LYS A 32 -4.05 3.43 -4.76
CA LYS A 32 -4.75 3.23 -6.04
C LYS A 32 -6.14 3.85 -6.03
N ALA A 33 -6.87 3.68 -4.94
CA ALA A 33 -8.24 4.16 -4.83
C ALA A 33 -8.34 5.68 -4.65
N LYS A 34 -7.39 6.31 -3.96
CA LYS A 34 -7.53 7.70 -3.49
C LYS A 34 -6.47 8.67 -3.99
N CYS A 35 -5.33 8.19 -4.41
CA CYS A 35 -4.16 9.04 -4.71
C CYS A 35 -3.75 9.00 -6.19
N ALA A 36 -3.91 7.86 -6.84
CA ALA A 36 -3.39 7.64 -8.19
C ALA A 36 -4.04 8.52 -9.26
N LEU A 37 -5.27 9.01 -9.04
CA LEU A 37 -5.94 9.89 -10.00
C LEU A 37 -5.11 11.15 -10.30
N CYS A 38 -4.49 11.71 -9.28
CA CYS A 38 -3.60 12.87 -9.41
C CYS A 38 -2.13 12.46 -9.51
N HIS A 39 -1.66 11.65 -8.55
CA HIS A 39 -0.23 11.31 -8.45
C HIS A 39 0.23 10.28 -9.47
N GLY A 40 -0.69 9.54 -10.09
CA GLY A 40 -0.37 8.44 -10.99
C GLY A 40 -0.03 7.15 -10.25
N ALA A 41 -0.20 6.01 -10.91
CA ALA A 41 0.14 4.71 -10.34
C ALA A 41 1.65 4.60 -10.01
N ASP A 42 2.49 5.29 -10.77
CA ASP A 42 3.95 5.34 -10.60
C ASP A 42 4.43 6.52 -9.74
N GLY A 43 3.53 7.40 -9.31
CA GLY A 43 3.85 8.59 -8.51
C GLY A 43 4.50 9.73 -9.30
N LEU A 44 4.57 9.65 -10.63
CA LEU A 44 5.23 10.65 -11.46
C LEU A 44 4.32 11.82 -11.85
N ALA A 45 3.07 11.81 -11.40
CA ALA A 45 2.08 12.87 -11.68
C ALA A 45 1.83 13.10 -13.19
N ASN A 46 1.95 12.06 -14.00
CA ASN A 46 1.66 12.11 -15.45
C ASN A 46 0.19 11.77 -15.73
N THR A 47 -0.71 12.52 -15.13
CA THR A 47 -2.16 12.32 -15.28
C THR A 47 -2.83 13.60 -15.75
N PRO A 48 -3.99 13.52 -16.42
CA PRO A 48 -4.75 14.73 -16.80
C PRO A 48 -5.07 15.59 -15.58
N MET A 49 -5.46 14.99 -14.46
CA MET A 49 -5.79 15.75 -13.24
C MET A 49 -4.55 16.43 -12.65
N ALA A 50 -3.39 15.78 -12.67
CA ALA A 50 -2.14 16.38 -12.21
C ALA A 50 -1.78 17.67 -12.94
N ARG A 51 -2.07 17.73 -14.24
CA ARG A 51 -1.84 18.94 -15.03
C ARG A 51 -2.78 20.08 -14.66
N ILE A 52 -4.01 19.74 -14.33
CA ILE A 52 -5.04 20.73 -13.93
C ILE A 52 -4.71 21.33 -12.56
N VAL A 53 -4.42 20.48 -11.58
CA VAL A 53 -4.17 20.90 -10.19
C VAL A 53 -2.70 21.06 -9.83
N LYS A 54 -1.81 20.90 -10.81
CA LYS A 54 -0.35 21.06 -10.68
C LYS A 54 0.27 20.17 -9.60
N THR A 55 -0.08 18.89 -9.63
CA THR A 55 0.48 17.88 -8.73
C THR A 55 1.96 17.65 -9.05
N LEU A 56 2.81 17.65 -8.03
CA LEU A 56 4.22 17.33 -8.19
C LEU A 56 4.46 15.82 -8.30
N SER A 57 5.44 15.43 -9.10
CA SER A 57 6.00 14.09 -9.06
C SER A 57 6.59 13.82 -7.68
N PHE A 58 6.48 12.59 -7.17
CA PHE A 58 7.17 12.20 -5.94
C PHE A 58 8.71 12.27 -6.06
N LYS A 59 9.23 12.27 -7.28
CA LYS A 59 10.66 12.47 -7.55
C LYS A 59 11.08 13.93 -7.62
N ASP A 60 10.14 14.85 -7.45
CA ASP A 60 10.48 16.27 -7.31
C ASP A 60 11.39 16.47 -6.09
N PRO A 61 12.45 17.29 -6.20
CA PRO A 61 13.39 17.51 -5.10
C PRO A 61 12.74 17.98 -3.80
N VAL A 62 11.67 18.75 -3.88
CA VAL A 62 10.92 19.20 -2.70
C VAL A 62 10.36 18.01 -1.92
N LEU A 63 9.79 17.01 -2.62
CA LEU A 63 9.21 15.83 -1.98
C LEU A 63 10.27 14.81 -1.58
N LEU A 64 11.38 14.70 -2.33
CA LEU A 64 12.50 13.84 -1.94
C LEU A 64 13.15 14.30 -0.63
N LYS A 65 13.20 15.62 -0.38
CA LYS A 65 13.78 16.21 0.81
C LYS A 65 12.80 16.29 1.99
N ALA A 66 11.50 16.18 1.75
CA ALA A 66 10.50 16.24 2.80
C ALA A 66 10.66 15.06 3.77
N SER A 67 10.48 15.33 5.06
CA SER A 67 10.48 14.29 6.09
C SER A 67 9.19 13.46 6.01
N ASP A 68 9.20 12.27 6.58
CA ASP A 68 8.00 11.45 6.71
C ASP A 68 6.90 12.18 7.48
N ALA A 69 7.27 12.93 8.51
CA ALA A 69 6.33 13.74 9.28
C ALA A 69 5.68 14.83 8.43
N GLN A 70 6.42 15.49 7.55
CA GLN A 70 5.89 16.49 6.63
C GLN A 70 4.95 15.88 5.58
N LEU A 71 5.31 14.71 5.04
CA LEU A 71 4.46 13.97 4.10
C LEU A 71 3.19 13.46 4.78
N PHE A 72 3.30 12.99 6.00
CA PHE A 72 2.17 12.58 6.82
C PHE A 72 1.22 13.76 7.06
N ASP A 73 1.75 14.90 7.49
CA ASP A 73 0.95 16.11 7.74
C ASP A 73 0.23 16.59 6.49
N SER A 74 0.93 16.65 5.36
CA SER A 74 0.31 17.06 4.08
C SER A 74 -0.81 16.11 3.63
N THR A 75 -0.67 14.82 3.90
CA THR A 75 -1.69 13.83 3.57
C THR A 75 -2.89 13.94 4.51
N LYS A 76 -2.64 14.11 5.80
CA LYS A 76 -3.69 14.20 6.81
C LYS A 76 -4.48 15.51 6.73
N ASN A 77 -3.78 16.62 6.63
CA ASN A 77 -4.37 17.96 6.73
C ASN A 77 -4.55 18.66 5.39
N GLY A 78 -3.98 18.11 4.33
CA GLY A 78 -4.02 18.71 2.99
C GLY A 78 -2.92 19.74 2.79
N LYS A 79 -2.70 20.05 1.52
CA LYS A 79 -1.75 21.10 1.09
C LYS A 79 -2.11 21.56 -0.31
N SER A 80 -2.21 22.87 -0.49
CA SER A 80 -2.60 23.47 -1.79
C SER A 80 -3.92 22.87 -2.30
N ALA A 81 -3.98 22.38 -3.53
CA ALA A 81 -5.18 21.76 -4.11
C ALA A 81 -5.44 20.33 -3.56
N MET A 82 -4.48 19.74 -2.86
CA MET A 82 -4.65 18.42 -2.25
C MET A 82 -5.50 18.52 -0.98
N LYS A 83 -6.62 17.80 -0.97
CA LYS A 83 -7.48 17.73 0.21
C LYS A 83 -6.85 16.80 1.26
N GLY A 84 -7.05 17.13 2.53
CA GLY A 84 -6.63 16.27 3.64
C GLY A 84 -7.57 15.08 3.86
N TYR A 85 -7.02 14.05 4.45
CA TYR A 85 -7.73 12.80 4.74
C TYR A 85 -8.01 12.59 6.23
N ALA A 86 -7.84 13.62 7.07
CA ALA A 86 -8.26 13.55 8.47
C ALA A 86 -9.74 13.17 8.58
N GLY A 87 -10.05 12.21 9.42
CA GLY A 87 -11.42 11.68 9.58
C GLY A 87 -11.89 10.72 8.48
N LYS A 88 -11.15 10.59 7.39
CA LYS A 88 -11.43 9.63 6.28
C LYS A 88 -10.50 8.43 6.31
N LEU A 89 -9.26 8.63 6.70
CA LEU A 89 -8.25 7.60 6.88
C LEU A 89 -7.71 7.68 8.30
N THR A 90 -7.36 6.54 8.87
CA THR A 90 -6.67 6.48 10.15
C THR A 90 -5.22 6.95 10.02
N ASP A 91 -4.60 7.34 11.11
CA ASP A 91 -3.17 7.68 11.13
C ASP A 91 -2.29 6.51 10.68
N ALA A 92 -2.68 5.28 11.03
CA ALA A 92 -1.98 4.07 10.56
C ALA A 92 -2.06 3.92 9.04
N GLN A 93 -3.23 4.15 8.45
CA GLN A 93 -3.39 4.12 6.99
C GLN A 93 -2.58 5.21 6.29
N ILE A 94 -2.52 6.41 6.87
CA ILE A 94 -1.72 7.52 6.33
C ILE A 94 -0.22 7.20 6.42
N LYS A 95 0.24 6.60 7.52
CA LYS A 95 1.63 6.13 7.63
C LYS A 95 1.97 5.09 6.56
N ASP A 96 1.08 4.16 6.30
CA ASP A 96 1.24 3.17 5.24
C ASP A 96 1.32 3.84 3.86
N LEU A 97 0.51 4.87 3.62
CA LEU A 97 0.57 5.66 2.38
C LEU A 97 1.91 6.36 2.21
N VAL A 98 2.45 6.97 3.26
CA VAL A 98 3.79 7.61 3.22
C VAL A 98 4.86 6.57 2.89
N SER A 99 4.81 5.39 3.52
CA SER A 99 5.74 4.30 3.22
C SER A 99 5.62 3.83 1.78
N TYR A 100 4.41 3.67 1.27
CA TYR A 100 4.17 3.30 -0.11
C TYR A 100 4.69 4.35 -1.09
N MET A 101 4.40 5.62 -0.84
CA MET A 101 4.92 6.75 -1.62
C MET A 101 6.45 6.73 -1.69
N ARG A 102 7.14 6.43 -0.59
CA ARG A 102 8.61 6.30 -0.59
C ARG A 102 9.10 5.22 -1.53
N THR A 103 8.35 4.12 -1.69
CA THR A 103 8.71 3.09 -2.67
C THR A 103 8.65 3.59 -4.11
N LEU A 104 7.77 4.54 -4.39
CA LEU A 104 7.63 5.15 -5.71
C LEU A 104 8.71 6.21 -6.01
N GLN A 105 9.49 6.60 -5.01
CA GLN A 105 10.62 7.53 -5.16
C GLN A 105 11.93 6.85 -5.55
N LYS A 106 11.97 5.54 -5.52
CA LYS A 106 13.18 4.75 -5.81
C LYS A 106 13.45 4.61 -7.29
#